data_eeea31c2bb1b04fa196f4535d9b07f7d
#
_entry.id   eeea31c2bb1b04fa196f4535d9b07f7d
#
_cell.length_a   1.000
_cell.length_b   1.000
_cell.length_c   1.000
_cell.angle_alpha   90.00
_cell.angle_beta   90.00
_cell.angle_gamma   90.00
#
_symmetry.space_group_name_H-M   'P 1'
#
loop_
_entity.id
_entity.type
_entity.pdbx_description
1 polymer ?
#
loop_
_entity_poly.entity_id
_entity_poly.type
_entity_poly.pdbx_seq_one_letter_code
_entity_poly.pdbx_strand_id
1 'polypeptide(L)'
;MKRVLFSAVAVAALMNAPVTRAQDPVKVDPKHYTVVLENDAVRVLHIHYAVGEKSVMHSHPDSVAVFLDDQKAKMTHPDGKSEEMSGKKGEAVFTPAGAHLPENIGSGPIDLILVELKKPAAK
;
A
#
# COMPACT_ATOMS: atom_id res chain seq x y z
N MET A 1 35.59 -28.58 49.50
CA MET A 1 35.54 -27.62 48.39
C MET A 1 34.13 -27.60 47.78
N LYS A 2 33.37 -26.54 48.02
CA LYS A 2 32.03 -26.40 47.46
C LYS A 2 32.16 -25.71 46.11
N ARG A 3 31.78 -26.42 45.02
CA ARG A 3 31.69 -25.84 43.68
C ARG A 3 30.34 -25.13 43.56
N VAL A 4 30.36 -23.81 43.44
CA VAL A 4 29.18 -22.99 43.12
C VAL A 4 28.99 -23.02 41.60
N LEU A 5 27.95 -23.68 41.15
CA LEU A 5 27.52 -23.65 39.75
C LEU A 5 26.71 -22.37 39.53
N PHE A 6 27.27 -21.41 38.81
CA PHE A 6 26.55 -20.27 38.30
C PHE A 6 25.75 -20.72 37.06
N SER A 7 24.45 -20.89 37.22
CA SER A 7 23.55 -21.04 36.09
C SER A 7 23.34 -19.66 35.42
N ALA A 8 23.94 -19.47 34.27
CA ALA A 8 23.67 -18.32 33.44
C ALA A 8 22.27 -18.48 32.84
N VAL A 9 21.30 -17.73 33.33
CA VAL A 9 19.96 -17.60 32.71
C VAL A 9 20.16 -16.70 31.51
N ALA A 10 20.15 -17.26 30.30
CA ALA A 10 20.10 -16.51 29.08
C ALA A 10 18.68 -15.94 28.93
N VAL A 11 18.49 -14.66 29.23
CA VAL A 11 17.27 -13.94 28.91
C VAL A 11 17.29 -13.70 27.40
N ALA A 12 16.55 -14.52 26.65
CA ALA A 12 16.28 -14.25 25.25
C ALA A 12 15.40 -12.99 25.19
N ALA A 13 16.00 -11.86 24.86
CA ALA A 13 15.25 -10.66 24.54
C ALA A 13 14.50 -10.92 23.23
N LEU A 14 13.20 -11.16 23.32
CA LEU A 14 12.29 -11.13 22.18
C LEU A 14 12.32 -9.69 21.63
N MET A 15 13.16 -9.45 20.62
CA MET A 15 13.10 -8.22 19.87
C MET A 15 11.79 -8.25 19.09
N ASN A 16 10.76 -7.58 19.61
CA ASN A 16 9.61 -7.20 18.83
C ASN A 16 10.10 -6.22 17.78
N ALA A 17 10.35 -6.71 16.55
CA ALA A 17 10.52 -5.84 15.41
C ALA A 17 9.30 -4.93 15.32
N PRO A 18 9.46 -3.60 15.21
CA PRO A 18 8.30 -2.73 15.05
C PRO A 18 7.56 -3.16 13.79
N VAL A 19 6.29 -3.56 13.95
CA VAL A 19 5.39 -3.74 12.81
C VAL A 19 5.23 -2.35 12.22
N THR A 20 6.00 -2.06 11.15
CA THR A 20 5.79 -0.86 10.36
C THR A 20 4.40 -0.98 9.74
N ARG A 21 3.42 -0.33 10.35
CA ARG A 21 2.13 -0.12 9.72
C ARG A 21 2.41 0.62 8.41
N ALA A 22 2.09 -0.02 7.29
CA ALA A 22 2.14 0.63 6.01
C ALA A 22 1.29 1.90 6.07
N GLN A 23 1.85 3.01 5.60
CA GLN A 23 1.32 4.33 5.83
C GLN A 23 0.18 4.65 4.87
N ASP A 24 -0.72 5.53 5.29
CA ASP A 24 -1.82 6.05 4.47
C ASP A 24 -1.26 6.89 3.31
N PRO A 25 -1.55 6.55 2.05
CA PRO A 25 -0.99 7.26 0.89
C PRO A 25 -1.35 8.74 0.85
N VAL A 26 -2.52 9.13 1.32
CA VAL A 26 -2.94 10.55 1.36
C VAL A 26 -2.05 11.37 2.29
N LYS A 27 -1.50 10.74 3.33
CA LYS A 27 -0.60 11.39 4.30
C LYS A 27 0.85 11.41 3.82
N VAL A 28 1.32 10.31 3.22
CA VAL A 28 2.74 10.16 2.87
C VAL A 28 3.04 10.56 1.43
N ASP A 29 2.03 10.63 0.57
CA ASP A 29 2.18 10.98 -0.85
C ASP A 29 0.99 11.80 -1.35
N PRO A 30 0.72 12.98 -0.76
CA PRO A 30 -0.42 13.82 -1.15
C PRO A 30 -0.31 14.37 -2.58
N LYS A 31 0.89 14.32 -3.17
CA LYS A 31 1.10 14.72 -4.58
C LYS A 31 0.32 13.83 -5.53
N HIS A 32 0.28 12.52 -5.26
CA HIS A 32 -0.33 11.53 -6.15
C HIS A 32 -1.73 11.08 -5.71
N TYR A 33 -2.09 11.27 -4.44
CA TYR A 33 -3.32 10.74 -3.83
C TYR A 33 -4.18 11.85 -3.24
N THR A 34 -5.35 12.07 -3.82
CA THR A 34 -6.31 13.10 -3.39
C THR A 34 -7.64 12.46 -3.03
N VAL A 35 -8.18 12.80 -1.85
CA VAL A 35 -9.53 12.36 -1.47
C VAL A 35 -10.57 13.18 -2.25
N VAL A 36 -11.44 12.51 -2.97
CA VAL A 36 -12.51 13.15 -3.74
C VAL A 36 -13.90 12.93 -3.13
N LEU A 37 -14.05 11.88 -2.33
CA LEU A 37 -15.27 11.60 -1.57
C LEU A 37 -14.92 10.70 -0.38
N GLU A 38 -15.56 10.96 0.75
CA GLU A 38 -15.43 10.08 1.91
C GLU A 38 -16.74 10.07 2.71
N ASN A 39 -17.16 8.88 3.13
CA ASN A 39 -18.29 8.67 4.03
C ASN A 39 -18.04 7.42 4.90
N ASP A 40 -19.05 6.94 5.59
CA ASP A 40 -18.90 5.78 6.49
C ASP A 40 -18.64 4.46 5.75
N ALA A 41 -18.95 4.39 4.45
CA ALA A 41 -18.84 3.17 3.64
C ALA A 41 -17.56 3.11 2.80
N VAL A 42 -17.11 4.25 2.25
CA VAL A 42 -15.99 4.31 1.31
C VAL A 42 -15.15 5.56 1.52
N ARG A 43 -13.88 5.46 1.12
CA ARG A 43 -13.02 6.61 0.81
C ARG A 43 -12.60 6.50 -0.65
N VAL A 44 -12.96 7.49 -1.45
CA VAL A 44 -12.64 7.52 -2.87
C VAL A 44 -11.46 8.44 -3.12
N LEU A 45 -10.42 7.90 -3.74
CA LEU A 45 -9.20 8.61 -4.09
C LEU A 45 -9.11 8.81 -5.59
N HIS A 46 -8.70 10.00 -6.01
CA HIS A 46 -8.15 10.24 -7.34
C HIS A 46 -6.64 10.05 -7.26
N ILE A 47 -6.11 9.22 -8.12
CA ILE A 47 -4.68 8.86 -8.18
C ILE A 47 -4.13 9.28 -9.52
N HIS A 48 -3.05 10.07 -9.50
CA HIS A 48 -2.40 10.57 -10.71
C HIS A 48 -0.87 10.50 -10.59
N TYR A 49 -0.23 9.90 -11.60
CA TYR A 49 1.23 9.88 -11.76
C TYR A 49 1.59 10.34 -13.17
N ALA A 50 2.48 11.31 -13.30
CA ALA A 50 3.12 11.58 -14.57
C ALA A 50 4.06 10.44 -14.96
N VAL A 51 4.47 10.39 -16.23
CA VAL A 51 5.41 9.38 -16.72
C VAL A 51 6.70 9.39 -15.89
N GLY A 52 7.13 8.22 -15.44
CA GLY A 52 8.36 8.04 -14.67
C GLY A 52 8.23 8.36 -13.17
N GLU A 53 7.11 8.87 -12.71
CA GLU A 53 6.91 9.14 -11.29
C GLU A 53 6.64 7.86 -10.50
N LYS A 54 7.11 7.85 -9.26
CA LYS A 54 6.86 6.76 -8.31
C LYS A 54 6.43 7.30 -6.96
N SER A 55 5.73 6.48 -6.20
CA SER A 55 5.29 6.77 -4.85
C SER A 55 6.35 6.40 -3.81
N VAL A 56 5.90 6.28 -2.58
CA VAL A 56 6.59 5.64 -1.47
C VAL A 56 5.76 4.43 -1.04
N MET A 57 6.36 3.52 -0.27
CA MET A 57 5.63 2.37 0.25
C MET A 57 4.45 2.83 1.11
N HIS A 58 3.25 2.38 0.76
CA HIS A 58 2.02 2.70 1.48
C HIS A 58 1.02 1.55 1.39
N SER A 59 -0.10 1.63 2.10
CA SER A 59 -1.11 0.59 2.09
C SER A 59 -2.50 1.12 1.78
N HIS A 60 -3.31 0.22 1.23
CA HIS A 60 -4.74 0.42 1.04
C HIS A 60 -5.51 -0.73 1.70
N PRO A 61 -6.75 -0.49 2.17
CA PRO A 61 -7.68 -1.58 2.44
C PRO A 61 -8.15 -2.23 1.14
N ASP A 62 -9.04 -3.22 1.22
CA ASP A 62 -9.74 -3.74 0.06
C ASP A 62 -10.34 -2.60 -0.75
N SER A 63 -10.11 -2.59 -2.05
CA SER A 63 -10.45 -1.46 -2.91
C SER A 63 -10.87 -1.93 -4.30
N VAL A 64 -11.57 -1.03 -5.01
CA VAL A 64 -11.85 -1.17 -6.45
C VAL A 64 -11.17 -0.05 -7.19
N ALA A 65 -10.27 -0.39 -8.11
CA ALA A 65 -9.61 0.57 -9.00
C ALA A 65 -10.39 0.66 -10.32
N VAL A 66 -10.67 1.89 -10.77
CA VAL A 66 -11.30 2.17 -12.06
C VAL A 66 -10.33 3.03 -12.87
N PHE A 67 -9.85 2.50 -13.99
CA PHE A 67 -8.85 3.18 -14.82
C PHE A 67 -9.49 4.24 -15.70
N LEU A 68 -8.97 5.45 -15.65
CA LEU A 68 -9.41 6.57 -16.49
C LEU A 68 -8.60 6.68 -17.79
N ASP A 69 -7.44 6.05 -17.84
CA ASP A 69 -6.56 5.94 -19.01
C ASP A 69 -5.94 4.54 -19.10
N ASP A 70 -5.43 4.19 -20.30
CA ASP A 70 -4.55 3.04 -20.44
C ASP A 70 -3.28 3.31 -19.65
N GLN A 71 -2.82 2.31 -18.89
CA GLN A 71 -1.67 2.50 -18.01
C GLN A 71 -0.81 1.25 -17.86
N LYS A 72 0.45 1.48 -17.47
CA LYS A 72 1.38 0.43 -17.07
C LYS A 72 2.14 0.87 -15.83
N ALA A 73 2.10 0.05 -14.80
CA ALA A 73 2.76 0.32 -13.53
C ALA A 73 3.67 -0.84 -13.12
N LYS A 74 4.75 -0.52 -12.41
CA LYS A 74 5.52 -1.49 -11.64
C LYS A 74 5.09 -1.37 -10.18
N MET A 75 4.67 -2.49 -9.60
CA MET A 75 4.29 -2.58 -8.19
C MET A 75 5.39 -3.30 -7.43
N THR A 76 6.05 -2.60 -6.51
CA THR A 76 7.03 -3.21 -5.61
C THR A 76 6.35 -3.53 -4.28
N HIS A 77 6.52 -4.77 -3.80
CA HIS A 77 5.95 -5.27 -2.56
C HIS A 77 6.93 -5.12 -1.39
N PRO A 78 6.45 -5.23 -0.13
CA PRO A 78 7.32 -5.08 1.04
C PRO A 78 8.50 -6.05 1.11
N ASP A 79 8.40 -7.22 0.47
CA ASP A 79 9.49 -8.20 0.38
C ASP A 79 10.58 -7.84 -0.65
N GLY A 80 10.42 -6.70 -1.35
CA GLY A 80 11.33 -6.23 -2.39
C GLY A 80 11.05 -6.79 -3.77
N LYS A 81 10.14 -7.76 -3.92
CA LYS A 81 9.71 -8.28 -5.22
C LYS A 81 8.81 -7.27 -5.92
N SER A 82 8.88 -7.25 -7.24
CA SER A 82 8.03 -6.38 -8.05
C SER A 82 7.39 -7.14 -9.20
N GLU A 83 6.25 -6.61 -9.65
CA GLU A 83 5.53 -7.11 -10.81
C GLU A 83 5.04 -5.94 -11.66
N GLU A 84 4.86 -6.17 -12.95
CA GLU A 84 4.28 -5.20 -13.85
C GLU A 84 2.77 -5.44 -13.97
N MET A 85 1.99 -4.37 -13.92
CA MET A 85 0.55 -4.39 -14.06
C MET A 85 0.13 -3.43 -15.16
N SER A 86 -0.76 -3.87 -16.04
CA SER A 86 -1.35 -3.05 -17.08
C SER A 86 -2.85 -2.94 -16.87
N GLY A 87 -3.41 -1.78 -17.23
CA GLY A 87 -4.84 -1.54 -17.19
C GLY A 87 -5.29 -0.78 -18.42
N LYS A 88 -6.53 -0.99 -18.82
CA LYS A 88 -7.18 -0.31 -19.93
C LYS A 88 -8.23 0.67 -19.42
N LYS A 89 -8.35 1.80 -20.09
CA LYS A 89 -9.39 2.79 -19.81
C LYS A 89 -10.76 2.13 -19.69
N GLY A 90 -11.45 2.41 -18.58
CA GLY A 90 -12.79 1.89 -18.28
C GLY A 90 -12.81 0.53 -17.57
N GLU A 91 -11.68 -0.15 -17.42
CA GLU A 91 -11.62 -1.38 -16.63
C GLU A 91 -11.75 -1.08 -15.13
N ALA A 92 -12.39 -2.01 -14.42
CA ALA A 92 -12.45 -2.02 -12.97
C ALA A 92 -11.79 -3.29 -12.43
N VAL A 93 -10.95 -3.15 -11.40
CA VAL A 93 -10.20 -4.25 -10.81
C VAL A 93 -10.35 -4.21 -9.29
N PHE A 94 -10.66 -5.35 -8.68
CA PHE A 94 -10.62 -5.49 -7.23
C PHE A 94 -9.16 -5.68 -6.78
N THR A 95 -8.74 -4.89 -5.80
CA THR A 95 -7.40 -4.99 -5.21
C THR A 95 -7.54 -5.36 -3.73
N PRO A 96 -7.04 -6.53 -3.30
CA PRO A 96 -7.04 -6.89 -1.89
C PRO A 96 -6.21 -5.92 -1.05
N ALA A 97 -6.55 -5.80 0.24
CA ALA A 97 -5.77 -5.02 1.19
C ALA A 97 -4.29 -5.42 1.17
N GLY A 98 -3.41 -4.45 1.19
CA GLY A 98 -1.97 -4.70 1.18
C GLY A 98 -1.15 -3.43 1.01
N ALA A 99 0.17 -3.60 1.12
CA ALA A 99 1.15 -2.55 0.95
C ALA A 99 1.87 -2.70 -0.39
N HIS A 100 2.18 -1.58 -1.02
CA HIS A 100 2.92 -1.54 -2.27
C HIS A 100 3.61 -0.18 -2.50
N LEU A 101 4.50 -0.17 -3.48
CA LEU A 101 5.13 1.03 -4.01
C LEU A 101 4.93 1.05 -5.52
N PRO A 102 3.99 1.87 -6.02
CA PRO A 102 3.74 2.01 -7.47
C PRO A 102 4.75 2.93 -8.15
N GLU A 103 5.07 2.59 -9.40
CA GLU A 103 5.86 3.42 -10.30
C GLU A 103 5.22 3.41 -11.69
N ASN A 104 5.05 4.58 -12.30
CA ASN A 104 4.56 4.69 -13.67
C ASN A 104 5.69 4.35 -14.67
N ILE A 105 5.61 3.20 -15.30
CA ILE A 105 6.56 2.73 -16.31
C ILE A 105 5.99 2.75 -17.72
N GLY A 106 4.80 3.33 -17.90
CA GLY A 106 4.14 3.47 -19.20
C GLY A 106 4.59 4.70 -19.96
N SER A 107 4.02 4.88 -21.14
CA SER A 107 4.29 6.02 -22.04
C SER A 107 3.32 7.21 -21.82
N GLY A 108 2.30 7.03 -21.00
CA GLY A 108 1.32 8.05 -20.64
C GLY A 108 1.12 8.12 -19.12
N PRO A 109 0.32 9.10 -18.64
CA PRO A 109 0.05 9.22 -17.22
C PRO A 109 -0.74 8.03 -16.68
N ILE A 110 -0.56 7.73 -15.41
CA ILE A 110 -1.51 6.91 -14.65
C ILE A 110 -2.58 7.85 -14.11
N ASP A 111 -3.82 7.50 -14.37
CA ASP A 111 -4.97 8.26 -13.91
C ASP A 111 -6.10 7.28 -13.58
N LEU A 112 -6.47 7.20 -12.31
CA LEU A 112 -7.49 6.24 -11.86
C LEU A 112 -8.25 6.73 -10.63
N ILE A 113 -9.43 6.17 -10.46
CA ILE A 113 -10.22 6.30 -9.24
C ILE A 113 -10.08 5.01 -8.43
N LEU A 114 -9.70 5.15 -7.16
CA LEU A 114 -9.64 4.04 -6.22
C LEU A 114 -10.75 4.20 -5.17
N VAL A 115 -11.65 3.22 -5.12
CA VAL A 115 -12.69 3.16 -4.11
C VAL A 115 -12.21 2.26 -2.98
N GLU A 116 -11.72 2.84 -1.89
CA GLU A 116 -11.35 2.11 -0.69
C GLU A 116 -12.58 1.74 0.12
N LEU A 117 -12.74 0.48 0.42
CA LEU A 117 -13.88 -0.01 1.20
C LEU A 117 -13.60 0.12 2.68
N LYS A 118 -14.52 0.75 3.42
CA LYS A 118 -14.46 0.79 4.88
C LYS A 118 -15.16 -0.44 5.44
N LYS A 119 -14.51 -1.10 6.39
CA LYS A 119 -15.16 -2.22 7.09
C LYS A 119 -16.30 -1.67 7.93
N PRO A 120 -17.48 -2.33 7.95
CA PRO A 120 -18.54 -1.96 8.87
C PRO A 120 -18.00 -1.94 10.30
N ALA A 121 -18.47 -0.98 11.12
CA ALA A 121 -18.16 -0.96 12.54
C ALA A 121 -18.59 -2.31 13.16
N ALA A 122 -17.73 -2.87 14.03
CA ALA A 122 -18.09 -4.07 14.77
C ALA A 122 -19.35 -3.79 15.61
N LYS A 123 -20.36 -4.69 15.47
CA LYS A 123 -21.57 -4.64 16.28
C LYS A 123 -21.29 -5.19 17.67
#